data_c9f8a7d5b0c4471e512525b9e276861f
#
_entry.id   c9f8a7d5b0c4471e512525b9e276861f
#
_cell.length_a   1.000
_cell.length_b   1.000
_cell.length_c   1.000
_cell.angle_alpha   90.00
_cell.angle_beta   90.00
_cell.angle_gamma   90.00
#
_symmetry.space_group_name_H-M   'P 1'
#
loop_
_entity.id
_entity.type
_entity.pdbx_description
1 polymer ?
#
loop_
_entity_poly.entity_id
_entity_poly.type
_entity_poly.pdbx_seq_one_letter_code
_entity_poly.pdbx_strand_id
1 'polypeptide(L)'
;MGWWQINAETLARSRFLISPLAETFACLKLLHAGTGAHPGEQEWLRLHRPAYLALLAADPLTARLVRAGLGRDWIADFLTPTPRDGETFADGVARIRAADPAAARAHLRVSLAGPLPAVLERDDLPERAAALLEWVWEQTVRPTWDRRRRVLEADVVARTAQAGRAGWAAVLDSLRPGTRWLGESRWQINLHEYPPREVADAELLLVPVTPQTGWVSWEEPSRYAVVYACAGALAGDPARTPVSAALSALLGPGRARVLVLLRTPLSTTQLVALTGQGLGSVGRHLRVLLDAGLVERGRAGRSVLYARTAAGNVLVEAAEGTTEAAERTTRAAEGTSGAAEVTATAAQGTATAAADGAARTAADGSAHAPADGSARERPAPGS
;
A
#
# COMPACT_ATOMS: atom_id res chain seq x y z
N MET A 1 -3.34 -13.00 23.93
CA MET A 1 -2.60 -11.83 23.42
C MET A 1 -1.12 -12.11 23.49
N GLY A 2 -0.41 -12.03 22.35
CA GLY A 2 1.05 -12.18 22.30
C GLY A 2 1.74 -10.93 22.85
N TRP A 3 2.58 -11.08 23.83
CA TRP A 3 3.37 -9.99 24.39
C TRP A 3 4.82 -10.40 24.63
N TRP A 4 5.71 -9.40 24.63
CA TRP A 4 7.11 -9.56 24.90
C TRP A 4 7.46 -8.90 26.24
N GLN A 5 8.27 -9.57 27.05
CA GLN A 5 8.91 -9.00 28.22
C GLN A 5 10.21 -8.36 27.77
N ILE A 6 10.30 -7.03 27.85
CA ILE A 6 11.45 -6.25 27.36
C ILE A 6 12.10 -5.56 28.56
N ASN A 7 13.37 -5.86 28.85
CA ASN A 7 14.07 -5.17 29.91
C ASN A 7 14.62 -3.80 29.48
N ALA A 8 15.12 -3.02 30.45
CA ALA A 8 15.67 -1.69 30.21
C ALA A 8 16.88 -1.71 29.28
N GLU A 9 17.70 -2.76 29.34
CA GLU A 9 18.88 -2.93 28.50
C GLU A 9 18.49 -3.15 27.03
N THR A 10 17.49 -3.98 26.77
CA THR A 10 16.93 -4.17 25.42
C THR A 10 16.34 -2.86 24.87
N LEU A 11 15.61 -2.08 25.70
CA LEU A 11 15.11 -0.77 25.28
C LEU A 11 16.25 0.22 24.97
N ALA A 12 17.33 0.21 25.75
CA ALA A 12 18.50 1.06 25.52
C ALA A 12 19.21 0.71 24.20
N ARG A 13 19.20 -0.55 23.80
CA ARG A 13 19.76 -1.04 22.54
C ARG A 13 18.77 -0.98 21.36
N SER A 14 17.53 -0.58 21.62
CA SER A 14 16.50 -0.48 20.58
C SER A 14 16.85 0.62 19.57
N ARG A 15 16.67 0.33 18.30
CA ARG A 15 16.97 1.27 17.22
C ARG A 15 16.09 1.08 16.01
N PHE A 16 16.01 2.11 15.20
CA PHE A 16 15.36 2.05 13.91
C PHE A 16 16.34 1.58 12.84
N LEU A 17 15.86 0.75 11.91
CA LEU A 17 16.66 0.21 10.82
C LEU A 17 15.84 0.19 9.52
N ILE A 18 16.42 0.67 8.42
CA ILE A 18 15.81 0.62 7.10
C ILE A 18 16.31 -0.63 6.38
N SER A 19 15.39 -1.49 5.94
CA SER A 19 15.69 -2.75 5.26
C SER A 19 15.06 -2.79 3.86
N PRO A 20 15.87 -2.83 2.80
CA PRO A 20 15.36 -3.02 1.44
C PRO A 20 14.59 -4.34 1.27
N LEU A 21 15.03 -5.40 1.94
CA LEU A 21 14.34 -6.69 1.91
C LEU A 21 12.97 -6.62 2.60
N ALA A 22 12.89 -5.99 3.78
CA ALA A 22 11.62 -5.82 4.49
C ALA A 22 10.62 -5.00 3.67
N GLU A 23 11.07 -3.92 3.02
CA GLU A 23 10.24 -3.13 2.10
C GLU A 23 9.74 -3.97 0.93
N THR A 24 10.61 -4.79 0.32
CA THR A 24 10.25 -5.67 -0.79
C THR A 24 9.23 -6.72 -0.36
N PHE A 25 9.43 -7.33 0.79
CA PHE A 25 8.51 -8.31 1.34
C PHE A 25 7.15 -7.69 1.70
N ALA A 26 7.13 -6.46 2.22
CA ALA A 26 5.89 -5.72 2.44
C ALA A 26 5.12 -5.47 1.13
N CYS A 27 5.83 -5.16 0.03
CA CYS A 27 5.25 -5.04 -1.29
C CYS A 27 4.72 -6.38 -1.82
N LEU A 28 5.42 -7.50 -1.59
CA LEU A 28 4.92 -8.84 -1.92
C LEU A 28 3.62 -9.14 -1.16
N LYS A 29 3.55 -8.84 0.14
CA LYS A 29 2.32 -9.00 0.93
C LYS A 29 1.16 -8.19 0.35
N LEU A 30 1.41 -6.93 -0.03
CA LEU A 30 0.40 -6.06 -0.63
C LEU A 30 -0.08 -6.60 -1.99
N LEU A 31 0.83 -7.05 -2.87
CA LEU A 31 0.49 -7.69 -4.15
C LEU A 31 -0.36 -8.94 -3.94
N HIS A 32 0.00 -9.78 -2.96
CA HIS A 32 -0.71 -11.01 -2.66
C HIS A 32 -2.10 -10.75 -2.07
N ALA A 33 -2.22 -9.83 -1.13
CA ALA A 33 -3.51 -9.41 -0.56
C ALA A 33 -4.45 -8.82 -1.62
N GLY A 34 -3.90 -8.06 -2.58
CA GLY A 34 -4.64 -7.49 -3.69
C GLY A 34 -5.63 -6.40 -3.32
N THR A 35 -5.59 -5.94 -2.07
CA THR A 35 -6.43 -4.86 -1.53
C THR A 35 -5.53 -3.84 -0.84
N GLY A 36 -5.69 -2.57 -1.19
CA GLY A 36 -4.95 -1.48 -0.58
C GLY A 36 -5.76 -0.79 0.51
N ALA A 37 -5.11 -0.40 1.60
CA ALA A 37 -5.73 0.28 2.74
C ALA A 37 -6.09 1.75 2.45
N HIS A 38 -5.46 2.35 1.44
CA HIS A 38 -5.70 3.74 1.03
C HIS A 38 -5.54 3.92 -0.49
N PRO A 39 -6.00 5.04 -1.08
CA PRO A 39 -5.99 5.26 -2.53
C PRO A 39 -4.62 5.06 -3.20
N GLY A 40 -3.52 5.47 -2.53
CA GLY A 40 -2.17 5.30 -3.07
C GLY A 40 -1.75 3.83 -3.22
N GLU A 41 -2.13 2.96 -2.28
CA GLU A 41 -1.90 1.52 -2.43
C GLU A 41 -2.79 0.90 -3.51
N GLN A 42 -4.03 1.36 -3.63
CA GLN A 42 -4.94 0.90 -4.68
C GLN A 42 -4.40 1.25 -6.08
N GLU A 43 -3.89 2.47 -6.27
CA GLU A 43 -3.26 2.88 -7.52
C GLU A 43 -1.99 2.08 -7.80
N TRP A 44 -1.15 1.87 -6.80
CA TRP A 44 0.06 1.06 -6.91
C TRP A 44 -0.27 -0.39 -7.29
N LEU A 45 -1.29 -1.00 -6.67
CA LEU A 45 -1.77 -2.33 -7.01
C LEU A 45 -2.31 -2.39 -8.44
N ARG A 46 -3.07 -1.39 -8.88
CA ARG A 46 -3.57 -1.32 -10.26
C ARG A 46 -2.42 -1.36 -11.28
N LEU A 47 -1.29 -0.74 -10.95
CA LEU A 47 -0.12 -0.71 -11.82
C LEU A 47 0.66 -2.04 -11.81
N HIS A 48 0.89 -2.63 -10.65
CA HIS A 48 1.86 -3.73 -10.50
C HIS A 48 1.23 -5.12 -10.37
N ARG A 49 0.00 -5.22 -9.84
CA ARG A 49 -0.66 -6.51 -9.61
C ARG A 49 -0.93 -7.34 -10.86
N PRO A 50 -1.28 -6.76 -12.03
CA PRO A 50 -1.49 -7.57 -13.24
C PRO A 50 -0.24 -8.38 -13.64
N ALA A 51 0.95 -7.77 -13.61
CA ALA A 51 2.21 -8.45 -13.91
C ALA A 51 2.54 -9.53 -12.85
N TYR A 52 2.28 -9.27 -11.58
CA TYR A 52 2.43 -10.27 -10.52
C TYR A 52 1.50 -11.48 -10.70
N LEU A 53 0.25 -11.26 -11.05
CA LEU A 53 -0.70 -12.36 -11.32
C LEU A 53 -0.29 -13.16 -12.56
N ALA A 54 0.22 -12.51 -13.60
CA ALA A 54 0.75 -13.19 -14.78
C ALA A 54 1.96 -14.07 -14.44
N LEU A 55 2.88 -13.58 -13.59
CA LEU A 55 4.00 -14.37 -13.08
C LEU A 55 3.51 -15.63 -12.34
N LEU A 56 2.56 -15.48 -11.42
CA LEU A 56 2.02 -16.60 -10.66
C LEU A 56 1.22 -17.60 -11.53
N ALA A 57 0.58 -17.13 -12.58
CA ALA A 57 -0.11 -17.99 -13.53
C ALA A 57 0.88 -18.81 -14.37
N ALA A 58 2.04 -18.23 -14.71
CA ALA A 58 3.12 -18.92 -15.44
C ALA A 58 3.88 -19.92 -14.56
N ASP A 59 3.95 -19.68 -13.25
CA ASP A 59 4.59 -20.60 -12.28
C ASP A 59 3.63 -20.97 -11.12
N PRO A 60 2.80 -22.00 -11.32
CA PRO A 60 1.86 -22.48 -10.29
C PRO A 60 2.53 -22.96 -9.00
N LEU A 61 3.80 -23.39 -9.06
CA LEU A 61 4.53 -23.82 -7.88
C LEU A 61 4.88 -22.63 -6.99
N THR A 62 5.42 -21.55 -7.57
CA THR A 62 5.66 -20.28 -6.87
C THR A 62 4.36 -19.70 -6.33
N ALA A 63 3.25 -19.80 -7.06
CA ALA A 63 1.93 -19.37 -6.55
C ALA A 63 1.51 -20.14 -5.27
N ARG A 64 1.78 -21.45 -5.22
CA ARG A 64 1.50 -22.28 -4.02
C ARG A 64 2.46 -21.97 -2.89
N LEU A 65 3.74 -21.72 -3.19
CA LEU A 65 4.74 -21.32 -2.21
C LEU A 65 4.34 -20.01 -1.52
N VAL A 66 3.95 -18.98 -2.29
CA VAL A 66 3.48 -17.70 -1.73
C VAL A 66 2.28 -17.89 -0.83
N ARG A 67 1.27 -18.64 -1.29
CA ARG A 67 0.07 -18.90 -0.50
C ARG A 67 0.37 -19.65 0.79
N ALA A 68 1.30 -20.61 0.76
CA ALA A 68 1.73 -21.34 1.91
C ALA A 68 2.59 -20.51 2.85
N GLY A 69 3.47 -19.66 2.31
CA GLY A 69 4.38 -18.82 3.08
C GLY A 69 3.73 -17.59 3.72
N LEU A 70 2.66 -17.09 3.10
CA LEU A 70 1.83 -15.99 3.63
C LEU A 70 0.54 -16.55 4.25
N GLY A 71 0.68 -17.36 5.27
CA GLY A 71 -0.47 -17.92 5.99
C GLY A 71 -1.30 -16.85 6.69
N ARG A 72 -2.47 -17.25 7.19
CA ARG A 72 -3.44 -16.32 7.80
C ARG A 72 -2.87 -15.59 9.03
N ASP A 73 -2.25 -16.36 9.92
CA ASP A 73 -1.83 -15.88 11.25
C ASP A 73 -0.30 -15.87 11.40
N TRP A 74 0.41 -16.54 10.50
CA TRP A 74 1.85 -16.71 10.54
C TRP A 74 2.49 -16.60 9.15
N ILE A 75 3.66 -15.99 9.08
CA ILE A 75 4.51 -15.96 7.89
C ILE A 75 5.58 -17.03 8.07
N ALA A 76 5.91 -17.76 7.02
CA ALA A 76 7.03 -18.71 7.07
C ALA A 76 8.35 -17.96 7.34
N ASP A 77 8.99 -18.23 8.49
CA ASP A 77 10.08 -17.41 9.02
C ASP A 77 11.28 -17.26 8.07
N PHE A 78 11.57 -18.26 7.25
CA PHE A 78 12.66 -18.18 6.27
C PHE A 78 12.46 -17.08 5.21
N LEU A 79 11.23 -16.62 4.99
CA LEU A 79 10.90 -15.52 4.06
C LEU A 79 11.20 -14.14 4.65
N THR A 80 11.32 -14.04 5.98
CA THR A 80 11.49 -12.78 6.70
C THR A 80 12.67 -12.83 7.67
N PRO A 81 13.89 -13.15 7.19
CA PRO A 81 15.06 -13.14 8.05
C PRO A 81 15.20 -11.77 8.73
N THR A 82 15.55 -11.79 10.02
CA THR A 82 15.68 -10.56 10.80
C THR A 82 16.72 -9.63 10.17
N PRO A 83 16.38 -8.37 9.87
CA PRO A 83 17.27 -7.43 9.18
C PRO A 83 18.59 -7.19 9.91
N ARG A 84 19.63 -6.86 9.18
CA ARG A 84 20.98 -6.55 9.70
C ARG A 84 21.42 -5.15 9.28
N ASP A 85 22.30 -4.54 10.08
CA ASP A 85 22.85 -3.23 9.77
C ASP A 85 23.62 -3.23 8.45
N GLY A 86 23.39 -2.20 7.63
CA GLY A 86 24.08 -2.04 6.37
C GLY A 86 23.75 -3.09 5.31
N GLU A 87 22.81 -4.01 5.61
CA GLU A 87 22.41 -5.08 4.70
C GLU A 87 21.76 -4.50 3.44
N THR A 88 22.32 -4.85 2.29
CA THR A 88 21.73 -4.52 0.99
C THR A 88 20.57 -5.48 0.67
N PHE A 89 19.78 -5.17 -0.37
CA PHE A 89 18.77 -6.12 -0.85
C PHE A 89 19.40 -7.45 -1.26
N ALA A 90 20.55 -7.42 -1.94
CA ALA A 90 21.26 -8.62 -2.39
C ALA A 90 21.72 -9.49 -1.22
N ASP A 91 22.23 -8.88 -0.14
CA ASP A 91 22.65 -9.62 1.06
C ASP A 91 21.44 -10.30 1.72
N GLY A 92 20.34 -9.57 1.88
CA GLY A 92 19.13 -10.09 2.50
C GLY A 92 18.50 -11.24 1.70
N VAL A 93 18.41 -11.12 0.38
CA VAL A 93 17.86 -12.17 -0.49
C VAL A 93 18.79 -13.39 -0.56
N ALA A 94 20.11 -13.19 -0.47
CA ALA A 94 21.08 -14.29 -0.40
C ALA A 94 20.89 -15.14 0.87
N ARG A 95 20.49 -14.54 2.00
CA ARG A 95 20.13 -15.28 3.23
C ARG A 95 18.89 -16.15 3.05
N ILE A 96 17.88 -15.65 2.32
CA ILE A 96 16.69 -16.45 1.99
C ILE A 96 17.10 -17.62 1.09
N ARG A 97 17.92 -17.38 0.07
CA ARG A 97 18.42 -18.40 -0.87
C ARG A 97 19.23 -19.48 -0.15
N ALA A 98 19.99 -19.10 0.85
CA ALA A 98 20.82 -19.99 1.66
C ALA A 98 20.07 -20.68 2.81
N ALA A 99 18.77 -20.46 2.97
CA ALA A 99 18.00 -21.10 4.02
C ALA A 99 17.99 -22.64 3.82
N ASP A 100 18.11 -23.37 4.94
CA ASP A 100 18.02 -24.82 4.89
C ASP A 100 16.66 -25.28 4.34
N PRO A 101 16.61 -26.11 3.29
CA PRO A 101 15.36 -26.58 2.70
C PRO A 101 14.44 -27.31 3.67
N ALA A 102 14.98 -28.06 4.63
CA ALA A 102 14.19 -28.75 5.63
C ALA A 102 13.54 -27.75 6.61
N ALA A 103 14.31 -26.75 7.05
CA ALA A 103 13.78 -25.65 7.87
C ALA A 103 12.72 -24.85 7.11
N ALA A 104 12.93 -24.54 5.83
CA ALA A 104 11.94 -23.84 5.01
C ALA A 104 10.62 -24.61 4.92
N ARG A 105 10.65 -25.94 4.71
CA ARG A 105 9.45 -26.79 4.74
C ARG A 105 8.78 -26.78 6.12
N ALA A 106 9.55 -26.83 7.20
CA ALA A 106 9.02 -26.75 8.56
C ALA A 106 8.30 -25.42 8.79
N HIS A 107 8.89 -24.30 8.39
CA HIS A 107 8.28 -22.97 8.50
C HIS A 107 6.98 -22.84 7.68
N LEU A 108 6.93 -23.49 6.50
CA LEU A 108 5.68 -23.52 5.69
C LEU A 108 4.57 -24.32 6.37
N ARG A 109 4.90 -25.43 7.07
CA ARG A 109 3.90 -26.17 7.86
C ARG A 109 3.32 -25.34 8.99
N VAL A 110 4.17 -24.53 9.65
CA VAL A 110 3.73 -23.61 10.70
C VAL A 110 2.81 -22.54 10.11
N SER A 111 3.19 -21.91 9.01
CA SER A 111 2.38 -20.83 8.40
C SER A 111 1.04 -21.34 7.83
N LEU A 112 0.99 -22.59 7.36
CA LEU A 112 -0.24 -23.26 6.91
C LEU A 112 -1.12 -23.72 8.07
N ALA A 113 -0.58 -23.82 9.30
CA ALA A 113 -1.21 -24.50 10.44
C ALA A 113 -1.65 -25.94 10.09
N GLY A 114 -0.87 -26.65 9.26
CA GLY A 114 -1.22 -27.96 8.78
C GLY A 114 -0.16 -28.63 7.89
N PRO A 115 -0.49 -29.77 7.29
CA PRO A 115 0.45 -30.53 6.48
C PRO A 115 0.87 -29.75 5.22
N LEU A 116 2.13 -29.91 4.84
CA LEU A 116 2.66 -29.32 3.61
C LEU A 116 2.10 -30.12 2.40
N PRO A 117 1.55 -29.43 1.38
CA PRO A 117 1.17 -30.10 0.13
C PRO A 117 2.36 -30.81 -0.51
N ALA A 118 2.18 -32.03 -1.03
CA ALA A 118 3.25 -32.84 -1.60
C ALA A 118 4.08 -32.11 -2.69
N VAL A 119 3.45 -31.23 -3.44
CA VAL A 119 4.12 -30.40 -4.46
C VAL A 119 5.16 -29.42 -3.87
N LEU A 120 5.05 -29.09 -2.57
CA LEU A 120 5.98 -28.23 -1.84
C LEU A 120 6.98 -29.04 -0.99
N GLU A 121 6.97 -30.39 -1.03
CA GLU A 121 8.00 -31.23 -0.42
C GLU A 121 9.25 -31.26 -1.33
N ARG A 122 9.95 -30.10 -1.44
CA ARG A 122 11.05 -29.85 -2.36
C ARG A 122 12.18 -29.09 -1.68
N ASP A 123 13.36 -29.18 -2.23
CA ASP A 123 14.56 -28.49 -1.73
C ASP A 123 14.82 -27.14 -2.39
N ASP A 124 14.19 -26.84 -3.53
CA ASP A 124 14.37 -25.59 -4.28
C ASP A 124 13.46 -24.43 -3.81
N LEU A 125 12.74 -24.57 -2.69
CA LEU A 125 11.82 -23.55 -2.18
C LEU A 125 12.53 -22.25 -1.78
N PRO A 126 13.71 -22.27 -1.09
CA PRO A 126 14.46 -21.06 -0.79
C PRO A 126 14.89 -20.29 -2.04
N GLU A 127 15.37 -21.00 -3.07
CA GLU A 127 15.75 -20.38 -4.34
C GLU A 127 14.57 -19.73 -5.06
N ARG A 128 13.40 -20.40 -5.09
CA ARG A 128 12.17 -19.86 -5.67
C ARG A 128 11.66 -18.64 -4.92
N ALA A 129 11.73 -18.67 -3.59
CA ALA A 129 11.35 -17.52 -2.77
C ALA A 129 12.27 -16.32 -3.03
N ALA A 130 13.58 -16.56 -3.13
CA ALA A 130 14.56 -15.55 -3.47
C ALA A 130 14.31 -14.96 -4.86
N ALA A 131 14.11 -15.79 -5.87
CA ALA A 131 13.83 -15.37 -7.24
C ALA A 131 12.54 -14.53 -7.33
N LEU A 132 11.49 -14.90 -6.59
CA LEU A 132 10.26 -14.11 -6.51
C LEU A 132 10.51 -12.73 -5.88
N LEU A 133 11.27 -12.66 -4.79
CA LEU A 133 11.59 -11.39 -4.13
C LEU A 133 12.49 -10.52 -5.00
N GLU A 134 13.41 -11.11 -5.76
CA GLU A 134 14.19 -10.38 -6.77
C GLU A 134 13.29 -9.78 -7.84
N TRP A 135 12.32 -10.53 -8.33
CA TRP A 135 11.35 -10.02 -9.27
C TRP A 135 10.52 -8.86 -8.67
N VAL A 136 10.02 -9.01 -7.44
CA VAL A 136 9.28 -7.93 -6.76
C VAL A 136 10.15 -6.69 -6.59
N TRP A 137 11.41 -6.86 -6.16
CA TRP A 137 12.37 -5.77 -6.03
C TRP A 137 12.57 -5.03 -7.34
N GLU A 138 12.94 -5.74 -8.40
CA GLU A 138 13.27 -5.15 -9.70
C GLU A 138 12.06 -4.45 -10.34
N GLN A 139 10.88 -5.06 -10.26
CA GLN A 139 9.69 -4.54 -10.93
C GLN A 139 8.97 -3.45 -10.14
N THR A 140 9.06 -3.44 -8.80
CA THR A 140 8.15 -2.61 -8.01
C THR A 140 8.83 -1.69 -7.00
N VAL A 141 9.98 -2.06 -6.45
CA VAL A 141 10.64 -1.33 -5.37
C VAL A 141 11.85 -0.54 -5.87
N ARG A 142 12.79 -1.21 -6.56
CA ARG A 142 14.04 -0.63 -7.04
C ARG A 142 13.85 0.67 -7.86
N PRO A 143 12.89 0.76 -8.80
CA PRO A 143 12.68 1.98 -9.58
C PRO A 143 12.36 3.21 -8.74
N THR A 144 11.83 3.01 -7.54
CA THR A 144 11.42 4.07 -6.62
C THR A 144 12.16 4.03 -5.28
N TRP A 145 13.22 3.22 -5.15
CA TRP A 145 13.90 2.96 -3.89
C TRP A 145 14.43 4.22 -3.21
N ASP A 146 15.12 5.10 -3.93
CA ASP A 146 15.66 6.34 -3.36
C ASP A 146 14.58 7.23 -2.77
N ARG A 147 13.40 7.25 -3.38
CA ARG A 147 12.25 7.98 -2.85
C ARG A 147 11.68 7.28 -1.61
N ARG A 148 11.46 5.94 -1.66
CA ARG A 148 10.97 5.17 -0.53
C ARG A 148 11.91 5.31 0.65
N ARG A 149 13.20 5.16 0.44
CA ARG A 149 14.23 5.32 1.46
C ARG A 149 14.13 6.67 2.17
N ARG A 150 13.98 7.78 1.43
CA ARG A 150 13.79 9.11 2.05
C ARG A 150 12.53 9.20 2.91
N VAL A 151 11.45 8.52 2.52
CA VAL A 151 10.21 8.47 3.30
C VAL A 151 10.44 7.67 4.59
N LEU A 152 11.10 6.52 4.50
CA LEU A 152 11.44 5.69 5.66
C LEU A 152 12.40 6.44 6.62
N GLU A 153 13.43 7.11 6.10
CA GLU A 153 14.33 7.98 6.88
C GLU A 153 13.55 9.10 7.59
N ALA A 154 12.56 9.66 6.94
CA ALA A 154 11.69 10.70 7.49
C ALA A 154 10.86 10.16 8.67
N ASP A 155 10.30 8.95 8.55
CA ASP A 155 9.58 8.30 9.65
C ASP A 155 10.51 8.00 10.82
N VAL A 156 11.71 7.48 10.57
CA VAL A 156 12.73 7.23 11.60
C VAL A 156 13.04 8.50 12.39
N VAL A 157 13.26 9.63 11.70
CA VAL A 157 13.52 10.93 12.37
C VAL A 157 12.33 11.35 13.23
N ALA A 158 11.09 11.21 12.73
CA ALA A 158 9.88 11.56 13.47
C ALA A 158 9.70 10.69 14.72
N ARG A 159 9.93 9.37 14.60
CA ARG A 159 9.83 8.41 15.72
C ARG A 159 10.93 8.61 16.75
N THR A 160 12.16 8.87 16.32
CA THR A 160 13.27 9.21 17.23
C THR A 160 12.96 10.48 18.01
N ALA A 161 12.40 11.49 17.37
CA ALA A 161 11.96 12.71 18.03
C ALA A 161 10.78 12.45 19.00
N GLN A 162 9.88 11.54 18.70
CA GLN A 162 8.81 11.08 19.58
C GLN A 162 9.39 10.37 20.82
N ALA A 163 10.35 9.48 20.64
CA ALA A 163 11.04 8.80 21.75
C ALA A 163 11.72 9.80 22.69
N GLY A 164 12.37 10.83 22.15
CA GLY A 164 13.02 11.89 22.94
C GLY A 164 12.05 12.79 23.70
N ARG A 165 10.78 12.91 23.28
CA ARG A 165 9.78 13.76 23.94
C ARG A 165 8.87 13.00 24.89
N ALA A 166 8.42 11.82 24.49
CA ALA A 166 7.36 11.07 25.17
C ALA A 166 7.82 9.70 25.67
N GLY A 167 9.11 9.37 25.48
CA GLY A 167 9.68 8.09 25.85
C GLY A 167 9.35 6.94 24.90
N TRP A 168 10.02 5.82 25.08
CA TRP A 168 9.86 4.63 24.26
C TRP A 168 8.44 4.03 24.31
N ALA A 169 7.79 4.06 25.48
CA ALA A 169 6.44 3.55 25.62
C ALA A 169 5.46 4.18 24.58
N ALA A 170 5.52 5.50 24.41
CA ALA A 170 4.69 6.20 23.45
C ALA A 170 5.01 5.85 21.98
N VAL A 171 6.26 5.55 21.67
CA VAL A 171 6.67 5.05 20.35
C VAL A 171 6.09 3.67 20.12
N LEU A 172 6.29 2.75 21.06
CA LEU A 172 5.87 1.35 20.97
C LEU A 172 4.34 1.21 20.86
N ASP A 173 3.58 2.05 21.58
CA ASP A 173 2.11 2.10 21.48
C ASP A 173 1.63 2.51 20.08
N SER A 174 2.37 3.38 19.42
CA SER A 174 1.96 3.99 18.16
C SER A 174 2.54 3.33 16.91
N LEU A 175 3.32 2.24 17.04
CA LEU A 175 4.00 1.63 15.90
C LEU A 175 3.02 1.00 14.90
N ARG A 176 2.04 0.24 15.38
CA ARG A 176 1.06 -0.43 14.52
C ARG A 176 -0.22 -0.77 15.29
N PRO A 177 -1.34 -1.02 14.59
CA PRO A 177 -2.54 -1.54 15.24
C PRO A 177 -2.26 -2.84 16.01
N GLY A 178 -2.75 -2.92 17.25
CA GLY A 178 -2.59 -4.10 18.10
C GLY A 178 -1.31 -4.14 18.94
N THR A 179 -0.40 -3.17 18.80
CA THR A 179 0.70 -2.98 19.77
C THR A 179 0.27 -2.07 20.91
N ARG A 180 0.72 -2.40 22.12
CA ARG A 180 0.42 -1.62 23.31
C ARG A 180 1.46 -1.84 24.40
N TRP A 181 1.93 -0.78 25.01
CA TRP A 181 2.74 -0.86 26.22
C TRP A 181 1.83 -1.12 27.42
N LEU A 182 2.01 -2.27 28.07
CA LEU A 182 1.14 -2.71 29.18
C LEU A 182 1.69 -2.30 30.57
N GLY A 183 2.87 -1.66 30.61
CA GLY A 183 3.60 -1.43 31.86
C GLY A 183 4.41 -2.66 32.27
N GLU A 184 5.22 -2.51 33.35
CA GLU A 184 6.06 -3.59 33.91
C GLU A 184 6.92 -4.30 32.84
N SER A 185 7.50 -3.52 31.93
CA SER A 185 8.33 -4.03 30.82
C SER A 185 7.61 -4.98 29.86
N ARG A 186 6.29 -4.98 29.84
CA ARG A 186 5.47 -5.80 28.94
C ARG A 186 4.99 -5.00 27.74
N TRP A 187 5.30 -5.49 26.57
CA TRP A 187 4.85 -4.93 25.31
C TRP A 187 3.98 -5.92 24.54
N GLN A 188 2.71 -5.61 24.38
CA GLN A 188 1.80 -6.36 23.52
C GLN A 188 2.23 -6.17 22.06
N ILE A 189 2.47 -7.28 21.35
CA ILE A 189 2.97 -7.29 19.97
C ILE A 189 1.83 -7.48 18.96
N ASN A 190 0.80 -8.23 19.35
CA ASN A 190 -0.36 -8.49 18.52
C ASN A 190 -1.57 -8.90 19.38
N LEU A 191 -2.71 -9.07 18.70
CA LEU A 191 -3.97 -9.50 19.34
C LEU A 191 -4.13 -11.03 19.38
N HIS A 192 -3.24 -11.80 18.74
CA HIS A 192 -3.29 -13.24 18.74
C HIS A 192 -2.79 -13.81 20.09
N GLU A 193 -3.30 -14.96 20.47
CA GLU A 193 -2.84 -15.67 21.67
C GLU A 193 -1.59 -16.46 21.37
N TYR A 194 -0.46 -15.91 21.75
CA TYR A 194 0.83 -16.57 21.72
C TYR A 194 1.45 -16.59 23.12
N PRO A 195 2.26 -17.59 23.43
CA PRO A 195 3.02 -17.61 24.69
C PRO A 195 3.85 -16.33 24.82
N PRO A 196 3.97 -15.80 26.04
CA PRO A 196 4.86 -14.70 26.31
C PRO A 196 6.28 -15.03 25.89
N ARG A 197 7.00 -14.01 25.35
CA ARG A 197 8.41 -14.18 24.97
C ARG A 197 9.26 -13.23 25.81
N GLU A 198 10.32 -13.76 26.39
CA GLU A 198 11.31 -12.95 27.06
C GLU A 198 12.32 -12.43 26.04
N VAL A 199 12.49 -11.11 26.00
CA VAL A 199 13.44 -10.41 25.12
C VAL A 199 14.39 -9.63 26.02
N ALA A 200 15.33 -10.35 26.61
CA ALA A 200 16.34 -9.79 27.51
C ALA A 200 17.69 -9.72 26.79
N ASP A 201 18.40 -8.62 26.97
CA ASP A 201 19.76 -8.38 26.47
C ASP A 201 19.93 -8.52 24.94
N ALA A 202 18.82 -8.45 24.21
CA ALA A 202 18.78 -8.55 22.77
C ALA A 202 18.73 -7.18 22.08
N GLU A 203 19.04 -7.16 20.79
CA GLU A 203 18.74 -6.02 19.93
C GLU A 203 17.25 -6.02 19.56
N LEU A 204 16.56 -4.91 19.77
CA LEU A 204 15.21 -4.69 19.27
C LEU A 204 15.23 -3.70 18.09
N LEU A 205 14.94 -4.18 16.92
CA LEU A 205 14.94 -3.43 15.68
C LEU A 205 13.52 -2.99 15.31
N LEU A 206 13.34 -1.70 15.06
CA LEU A 206 12.09 -1.12 14.58
C LEU A 206 12.25 -0.77 13.10
N VAL A 207 11.55 -1.49 12.22
CA VAL A 207 11.78 -1.48 10.77
C VAL A 207 10.57 -0.87 10.05
N PRO A 208 10.65 0.39 9.60
CA PRO A 208 9.57 1.01 8.84
C PRO A 208 9.47 0.41 7.43
N VAL A 209 8.24 0.25 6.94
CA VAL A 209 7.93 -0.11 5.55
C VAL A 209 6.85 0.81 5.00
N THR A 210 6.82 1.01 3.69
CA THR A 210 5.85 1.92 3.08
C THR A 210 4.44 1.31 2.95
N PRO A 211 4.22 0.02 2.65
CA PRO A 211 2.88 -0.57 2.66
C PRO A 211 2.26 -0.66 4.06
N GLN A 212 0.93 -0.56 4.12
CA GLN A 212 0.15 -0.67 5.36
C GLN A 212 0.08 -2.11 5.86
N THR A 213 1.24 -2.64 6.22
CA THR A 213 1.43 -3.99 6.73
C THR A 213 2.51 -4.03 7.79
N GLY A 214 2.62 -5.14 8.50
CA GLY A 214 3.68 -5.34 9.48
C GLY A 214 3.74 -6.81 9.92
N TRP A 215 4.85 -7.16 10.54
CA TRP A 215 5.09 -8.48 11.15
C TRP A 215 6.20 -8.36 12.18
N VAL A 216 6.53 -9.47 12.81
CA VAL A 216 7.69 -9.60 13.68
C VAL A 216 8.59 -10.69 13.14
N SER A 217 9.89 -10.58 13.37
CA SER A 217 10.88 -11.62 13.11
C SER A 217 11.93 -11.64 14.20
N TRP A 218 12.65 -12.73 14.36
CA TRP A 218 13.68 -12.89 15.37
C TRP A 218 14.77 -13.90 15.00
N GLU A 219 15.94 -13.69 15.52
CA GLU A 219 17.07 -14.62 15.56
C GLU A 219 17.45 -14.81 17.04
N GLU A 220 16.81 -15.81 17.67
CA GLU A 220 17.03 -16.08 19.09
C GLU A 220 18.48 -16.42 19.42
N PRO A 221 18.97 -15.98 20.60
CA PRO A 221 18.33 -15.06 21.56
C PRO A 221 18.65 -13.59 21.29
N SER A 222 19.41 -13.27 20.26
CA SER A 222 20.18 -12.03 20.15
C SER A 222 19.46 -10.88 19.47
N ARG A 223 18.49 -11.16 18.59
CA ARG A 223 17.91 -10.11 17.73
C ARG A 223 16.42 -10.33 17.48
N TYR A 224 15.67 -9.26 17.63
CA TYR A 224 14.23 -9.21 17.39
C TYR A 224 13.89 -8.00 16.52
N ALA A 225 12.97 -8.13 15.61
CA ALA A 225 12.52 -7.02 14.77
C ALA A 225 11.00 -6.90 14.76
N VAL A 226 10.52 -5.67 14.77
CA VAL A 226 9.13 -5.32 14.54
C VAL A 226 9.06 -4.46 13.31
N VAL A 227 8.49 -5.02 12.25
CA VAL A 227 8.23 -4.31 11.01
C VAL A 227 6.87 -3.64 11.09
N TYR A 228 6.82 -2.35 10.75
CA TYR A 228 5.63 -1.53 10.89
C TYR A 228 5.43 -0.59 9.70
N ALA A 229 4.19 -0.24 9.41
CA ALA A 229 3.87 0.72 8.37
C ALA A 229 4.26 2.14 8.80
N CYS A 230 5.11 2.80 8.03
CA CYS A 230 5.37 4.22 8.23
C CYS A 230 4.16 5.08 7.83
N ALA A 231 4.02 6.25 8.43
CA ALA A 231 2.89 7.12 8.16
C ALA A 231 3.00 7.75 6.74
N GLY A 232 1.98 7.59 5.92
CA GLY A 232 1.76 8.38 4.70
C GLY A 232 2.59 8.02 3.46
N ALA A 233 3.13 6.80 3.37
CA ALA A 233 4.24 6.53 2.47
C ALA A 233 3.92 6.16 1.03
N LEU A 234 2.87 5.42 0.74
CA LEU A 234 2.40 5.16 -0.62
C LEU A 234 1.26 6.11 -1.03
N ALA A 235 0.87 7.03 -0.15
CA ALA A 235 0.05 8.15 -0.59
C ALA A 235 0.79 8.84 -1.72
N GLY A 236 0.35 8.66 -2.93
CA GLY A 236 0.85 9.04 -4.24
C GLY A 236 2.17 9.80 -4.35
N ASP A 237 2.76 9.79 -5.48
CA ASP A 237 3.87 10.71 -5.78
C ASP A 237 3.59 12.07 -5.10
N PRO A 238 4.46 12.60 -4.20
CA PRO A 238 4.27 13.96 -3.69
C PRO A 238 4.15 14.96 -4.84
N ALA A 239 4.69 14.64 -6.04
CA ALA A 239 4.39 15.35 -7.27
C ALA A 239 2.91 15.21 -7.70
N ARG A 240 2.22 14.18 -7.23
CA ARG A 240 0.84 13.84 -7.56
C ARG A 240 -0.14 13.84 -6.38
N THR A 241 0.27 14.24 -5.15
CA THR A 241 -0.73 14.54 -4.12
C THR A 241 -1.57 15.69 -4.69
N PRO A 242 -2.82 15.45 -5.06
CA PRO A 242 -3.62 16.48 -5.68
C PRO A 242 -3.78 17.60 -4.67
N VAL A 243 -3.12 18.69 -4.96
CA VAL A 243 -3.37 19.93 -4.25
C VAL A 243 -4.59 20.52 -4.95
N SER A 244 -5.66 20.73 -4.24
CA SER A 244 -6.87 21.33 -4.80
C SER A 244 -6.52 22.61 -5.56
N ALA A 245 -7.12 22.79 -6.74
CA ALA A 245 -6.91 23.99 -7.54
C ALA A 245 -7.29 25.25 -6.75
N ALA A 246 -8.34 25.17 -5.91
CA ALA A 246 -8.76 26.24 -5.02
C ALA A 246 -7.69 26.59 -3.99
N LEU A 247 -7.09 25.59 -3.33
CA LEU A 247 -6.01 25.79 -2.36
C LEU A 247 -4.75 26.35 -3.04
N SER A 248 -4.45 25.87 -4.24
CA SER A 248 -3.32 26.37 -5.04
C SER A 248 -3.52 27.81 -5.51
N ALA A 249 -4.74 28.20 -5.89
CA ALA A 249 -5.08 29.57 -6.25
C ALA A 249 -4.98 30.51 -5.04
N LEU A 250 -5.41 30.07 -3.86
CA LEU A 250 -5.39 30.86 -2.63
C LEU A 250 -3.97 31.06 -2.09
N LEU A 251 -3.19 30.00 -1.97
CA LEU A 251 -1.89 30.03 -1.29
C LEU A 251 -0.69 30.07 -2.25
N GLY A 252 -0.92 29.79 -3.51
CA GLY A 252 0.12 29.44 -4.48
C GLY A 252 0.56 27.97 -4.35
N PRO A 253 0.99 27.34 -5.46
CA PRO A 253 1.17 25.88 -5.53
C PRO A 253 2.21 25.33 -4.53
N GLY A 254 3.31 26.06 -4.30
CA GLY A 254 4.36 25.65 -3.36
C GLY A 254 3.90 25.61 -1.91
N ARG A 255 3.18 26.65 -1.46
CA ARG A 255 2.66 26.73 -0.07
C ARG A 255 1.51 25.76 0.16
N ALA A 256 0.60 25.65 -0.80
CA ALA A 256 -0.50 24.70 -0.76
C ALA A 256 0.04 23.28 -0.62
N ARG A 257 1.07 22.92 -1.40
CA ARG A 257 1.74 21.63 -1.32
C ARG A 257 2.39 21.37 0.03
N VAL A 258 3.14 22.33 0.57
CA VAL A 258 3.75 22.20 1.91
C VAL A 258 2.66 22.00 2.96
N LEU A 259 1.58 22.79 2.91
CA LEU A 259 0.47 22.68 3.85
C LEU A 259 -0.20 21.29 3.78
N VAL A 260 -0.46 20.78 2.58
CA VAL A 260 -1.05 19.44 2.39
C VAL A 260 -0.15 18.34 2.96
N LEU A 261 1.17 18.42 2.75
CA LEU A 261 2.14 17.46 3.27
C LEU A 261 2.24 17.48 4.81
N LEU A 262 1.98 18.59 5.45
CA LEU A 262 2.03 18.74 6.91
C LEU A 262 0.83 18.12 7.65
N ARG A 263 0.14 17.14 7.05
CA ARG A 263 -0.84 16.30 7.75
C ARG A 263 -0.24 15.59 8.97
N THR A 264 1.03 15.25 8.89
CA THR A 264 1.86 14.77 10.00
C THR A 264 3.01 15.75 10.23
N PRO A 265 3.53 15.87 11.47
CA PRO A 265 4.65 16.75 11.74
C PRO A 265 5.89 16.38 10.92
N LEU A 266 6.46 17.34 10.17
CA LEU A 266 7.63 17.14 9.32
C LEU A 266 8.69 18.22 9.58
N SER A 267 9.97 17.86 9.43
CA SER A 267 11.08 18.80 9.44
C SER A 267 11.23 19.50 8.09
N THR A 268 11.96 20.61 8.06
CA THR A 268 12.29 21.30 6.80
C THR A 268 13.02 20.37 5.82
N THR A 269 13.94 19.53 6.31
CA THR A 269 14.69 18.58 5.47
C THR A 269 13.77 17.51 4.85
N GLN A 270 12.79 17.02 5.62
CA GLN A 270 11.78 16.10 5.13
C GLN A 270 10.91 16.74 4.04
N LEU A 271 10.47 17.99 4.25
CA LEU A 271 9.70 18.73 3.26
C LEU A 271 10.51 18.99 1.96
N VAL A 272 11.80 19.30 2.08
CA VAL A 272 12.71 19.38 0.93
C VAL A 272 12.74 18.08 0.15
N ALA A 273 12.92 16.95 0.84
CA ALA A 273 12.94 15.61 0.23
C ALA A 273 11.60 15.25 -0.46
N LEU A 274 10.47 15.61 0.17
CA LEU A 274 9.13 15.29 -0.33
C LEU A 274 8.68 16.23 -1.46
N THR A 275 9.09 17.50 -1.45
CA THR A 275 8.67 18.49 -2.46
C THR A 275 9.61 18.56 -3.65
N GLY A 276 10.86 18.09 -3.52
CA GLY A 276 11.92 18.30 -4.50
C GLY A 276 12.39 19.75 -4.61
N GLN A 277 11.95 20.64 -3.71
CA GLN A 277 12.32 22.06 -3.71
C GLN A 277 13.59 22.33 -2.90
N GLY A 278 14.29 23.41 -3.21
CA GLY A 278 15.47 23.81 -2.44
C GLY A 278 15.11 24.25 -1.01
N LEU A 279 16.05 24.06 -0.07
CA LEU A 279 15.89 24.39 1.35
C LEU A 279 15.39 25.82 1.59
N GLY A 280 15.94 26.80 0.86
CA GLY A 280 15.52 28.20 0.95
C GLY A 280 14.07 28.44 0.49
N SER A 281 13.57 27.69 -0.49
CA SER A 281 12.18 27.79 -0.95
C SER A 281 11.22 27.23 0.10
N VAL A 282 11.49 26.02 0.58
CA VAL A 282 10.68 25.38 1.64
C VAL A 282 10.68 26.25 2.90
N GLY A 283 11.83 26.79 3.30
CA GLY A 283 11.94 27.69 4.46
C GLY A 283 11.08 28.94 4.32
N ARG A 284 11.04 29.56 3.13
CA ARG A 284 10.14 30.71 2.85
C ARG A 284 8.66 30.33 2.91
N HIS A 285 8.30 29.18 2.35
CA HIS A 285 6.91 28.70 2.42
C HIS A 285 6.47 28.45 3.87
N LEU A 286 7.30 27.79 4.66
CA LEU A 286 7.04 27.56 6.08
C LEU A 286 6.89 28.86 6.87
N ARG A 287 7.74 29.87 6.59
CA ARG A 287 7.64 31.17 7.26
C ARG A 287 6.28 31.82 7.00
N VAL A 288 5.87 31.91 5.73
CA VAL A 288 4.57 32.51 5.37
C VAL A 288 3.40 31.75 6.01
N LEU A 289 3.46 30.41 6.04
CA LEU A 289 2.41 29.60 6.66
C LEU A 289 2.38 29.74 8.19
N LEU A 290 3.54 29.92 8.84
CA LEU A 290 3.65 30.22 10.26
C LEU A 290 3.06 31.62 10.57
N ASP A 291 3.46 32.64 9.80
CA ASP A 291 3.00 34.02 9.97
C ASP A 291 1.47 34.11 9.75
N ALA A 292 0.91 33.25 8.88
CA ALA A 292 -0.53 33.13 8.65
C ALA A 292 -1.26 32.28 9.71
N GLY A 293 -0.56 31.69 10.69
CA GLY A 293 -1.16 30.82 11.72
C GLY A 293 -1.70 29.49 11.20
N LEU A 294 -1.35 29.09 9.98
CA LEU A 294 -1.79 27.81 9.37
C LEU A 294 -0.92 26.64 9.77
N VAL A 295 0.29 26.91 10.22
CA VAL A 295 1.28 25.92 10.68
C VAL A 295 1.82 26.39 12.01
N GLU A 296 2.21 25.45 12.83
CA GLU A 296 2.95 25.67 14.06
C GLU A 296 4.30 24.95 13.98
N ARG A 297 5.25 25.38 14.81
CA ARG A 297 6.55 24.73 14.93
C ARG A 297 6.82 24.31 16.36
N GLY A 298 7.37 23.11 16.53
CA GLY A 298 7.80 22.59 17.82
C GLY A 298 9.23 22.06 17.76
N ARG A 299 9.99 22.15 18.85
CA ARG A 299 11.28 21.47 18.96
C ARG A 299 11.05 19.99 19.28
N ALA A 300 11.74 19.13 18.55
CA ALA A 300 11.78 17.71 18.75
C ALA A 300 13.25 17.26 18.83
N GLY A 301 13.83 17.29 20.02
CA GLY A 301 15.25 17.10 20.22
C GLY A 301 16.07 18.17 19.49
N ARG A 302 16.99 17.77 18.61
CA ARG A 302 17.80 18.66 17.77
C ARG A 302 17.05 19.16 16.50
N SER A 303 15.88 18.61 16.21
CA SER A 303 15.10 18.94 15.02
C SER A 303 13.95 19.91 15.35
N VAL A 304 13.60 20.75 14.38
CA VAL A 304 12.37 21.56 14.39
C VAL A 304 11.36 20.87 13.48
N LEU A 305 10.22 20.52 14.03
CA LEU A 305 9.10 19.96 13.27
C LEU A 305 8.02 21.02 13.09
N TYR A 306 7.35 20.94 11.94
CA TYR A 306 6.21 21.77 11.59
C TYR A 306 4.98 20.88 11.48
N ALA A 307 3.84 21.36 11.95
CA ALA A 307 2.55 20.70 11.88
C ALA A 307 1.47 21.69 11.48
N ARG A 308 0.36 21.23 10.93
CA ARG A 308 -0.82 22.10 10.74
C ARG A 308 -1.39 22.49 12.08
N THR A 309 -1.86 23.72 12.16
CA THR A 309 -2.78 24.15 13.23
C THR A 309 -4.21 23.67 12.93
N ALA A 310 -5.14 23.88 13.87
CA ALA A 310 -6.55 23.65 13.62
C ALA A 310 -7.07 24.45 12.40
N ALA A 311 -6.64 25.71 12.25
CA ALA A 311 -6.97 26.54 11.09
C ALA A 311 -6.41 25.96 9.77
N GLY A 312 -5.18 25.43 9.80
CA GLY A 312 -4.56 24.76 8.65
C GLY A 312 -5.31 23.50 8.23
N ASN A 313 -5.81 22.70 9.19
CA ASN A 313 -6.62 21.52 8.90
C ASN A 313 -7.97 21.91 8.26
N VAL A 314 -8.71 22.83 8.85
CA VAL A 314 -9.99 23.33 8.33
C VAL A 314 -9.85 23.85 6.91
N LEU A 315 -8.78 24.60 6.61
CA LEU A 315 -8.54 25.14 5.28
C LEU A 315 -8.31 24.04 4.24
N VAL A 316 -7.56 23.01 4.58
CA VAL A 316 -7.31 21.88 3.66
C VAL A 316 -8.57 21.07 3.46
N GLU A 317 -9.30 20.71 4.51
CA GLU A 317 -10.56 19.96 4.45
C GLU A 317 -11.63 20.68 3.63
N ALA A 318 -11.78 22.00 3.82
CA ALA A 318 -12.70 22.81 3.04
C ALA A 318 -12.35 22.82 1.54
N ALA A 319 -11.05 22.87 1.20
CA ALA A 319 -10.58 22.85 -0.16
C ALA A 319 -10.73 21.47 -0.82
N GLU A 320 -10.60 20.39 -0.08
CA GLU A 320 -10.81 19.00 -0.55
C GLU A 320 -12.31 18.74 -0.81
N GLY A 321 -13.19 19.14 0.10
CA GLY A 321 -14.64 19.02 -0.07
C GLY A 321 -15.17 19.78 -1.28
N THR A 322 -14.59 20.93 -1.62
CA THR A 322 -14.92 21.70 -2.83
C THR A 322 -14.52 20.95 -4.10
N THR A 323 -13.38 20.28 -4.10
CA THR A 323 -12.89 19.50 -5.25
C THR A 323 -13.80 18.30 -5.54
N GLU A 324 -14.21 17.55 -4.52
CA GLU A 324 -15.13 16.43 -4.66
C GLU A 324 -16.54 16.87 -5.15
N ALA A 325 -17.00 18.03 -4.72
CA ALA A 325 -18.26 18.61 -5.18
C ALA A 325 -18.18 19.01 -6.66
N ALA A 326 -17.07 19.64 -7.07
CA ALA A 326 -16.82 20.03 -8.47
C ALA A 326 -16.70 18.82 -9.40
N GLU A 327 -15.97 17.79 -8.99
CA GLU A 327 -15.82 16.54 -9.76
C GLU A 327 -17.15 15.80 -9.92
N ARG A 328 -17.99 15.77 -8.88
CA ARG A 328 -19.34 15.20 -8.95
C ARG A 328 -20.23 15.95 -9.93
N THR A 329 -20.15 17.29 -9.94
CA THR A 329 -20.90 18.14 -10.85
C THR A 329 -20.44 17.95 -12.30
N THR A 330 -19.14 17.86 -12.56
CA THR A 330 -18.58 17.63 -13.89
C THR A 330 -18.98 16.26 -14.42
N ARG A 331 -18.89 15.22 -13.59
CA ARG A 331 -19.31 13.85 -13.98
C ARG A 331 -20.82 13.75 -14.27
N ALA A 332 -21.65 14.49 -13.51
CA ALA A 332 -23.07 14.58 -13.76
C ALA A 332 -23.37 15.30 -15.10
N ALA A 333 -22.63 16.36 -15.41
CA ALA A 333 -22.76 17.09 -16.69
C ALA A 333 -22.31 16.26 -17.90
N GLU A 334 -21.21 15.52 -17.78
CA GLU A 334 -20.73 14.60 -18.83
C GLU A 334 -21.70 13.43 -19.05
N GLY A 335 -22.28 12.88 -17.98
CA GLY A 335 -23.33 11.85 -18.07
C GLY A 335 -24.59 12.34 -18.76
N THR A 336 -24.94 13.61 -18.57
CA THR A 336 -26.14 14.23 -19.25
C THR A 336 -25.85 14.53 -20.72
N SER A 337 -24.61 14.93 -21.06
CA SER A 337 -24.21 15.17 -22.47
C SER A 337 -24.17 13.86 -23.27
N GLY A 338 -23.63 12.78 -22.70
CA GLY A 338 -23.62 11.45 -23.33
C GLY A 338 -25.04 10.88 -23.56
N ALA A 339 -25.97 11.13 -22.64
CA ALA A 339 -27.35 10.72 -22.78
C ALA A 339 -28.08 11.52 -23.90
N ALA A 340 -27.75 12.80 -24.05
CA ALA A 340 -28.30 13.64 -25.12
C ALA A 340 -27.78 13.22 -26.50
N GLU A 341 -26.50 12.84 -26.60
CA GLU A 341 -25.90 12.38 -27.85
C GLU A 341 -26.42 11.01 -28.31
N VAL A 342 -26.64 10.08 -27.36
CA VAL A 342 -27.26 8.78 -27.61
C VAL A 342 -28.71 8.96 -28.07
N THR A 343 -29.47 9.92 -27.52
CA THR A 343 -30.84 10.20 -27.89
C THR A 343 -30.92 10.85 -29.27
N ALA A 344 -29.99 11.72 -29.64
CA ALA A 344 -29.89 12.34 -30.97
C ALA A 344 -29.53 11.30 -32.04
N THR A 345 -28.63 10.37 -31.75
CA THR A 345 -28.27 9.29 -32.67
C THR A 345 -29.43 8.30 -32.88
N ALA A 346 -30.20 7.99 -31.83
CA ALA A 346 -31.39 7.16 -31.91
C ALA A 346 -32.51 7.83 -32.71
N ALA A 347 -32.69 9.15 -32.59
CA ALA A 347 -33.66 9.91 -33.37
C ALA A 347 -33.31 9.99 -34.88
N GLN A 348 -32.02 10.10 -35.21
CA GLN A 348 -31.55 10.03 -36.61
C GLN A 348 -31.69 8.63 -37.19
N GLY A 349 -31.43 7.57 -36.40
CA GLY A 349 -31.64 6.18 -36.86
C GLY A 349 -33.11 5.85 -37.17
N THR A 350 -34.04 6.37 -36.39
CA THR A 350 -35.49 6.18 -36.64
C THR A 350 -36.00 7.00 -37.82
N ALA A 351 -35.45 8.18 -38.09
CA ALA A 351 -35.79 8.97 -39.29
C ALA A 351 -35.29 8.32 -40.56
N THR A 352 -34.13 7.70 -40.57
CA THR A 352 -33.56 6.99 -41.73
C THR A 352 -34.35 5.69 -42.03
N ALA A 353 -34.78 4.97 -40.99
CA ALA A 353 -35.59 3.76 -41.15
C ALA A 353 -37.01 4.06 -41.67
N ALA A 354 -37.59 5.21 -41.30
CA ALA A 354 -38.89 5.64 -41.82
C ALA A 354 -38.84 6.08 -43.29
N ALA A 355 -37.74 6.68 -43.75
CA ALA A 355 -37.51 7.05 -45.13
C ALA A 355 -37.29 5.83 -46.04
N ASP A 356 -36.62 4.80 -45.57
CA ASP A 356 -36.36 3.55 -46.33
C ASP A 356 -37.60 2.65 -46.39
N GLY A 357 -38.49 2.70 -45.38
CA GLY A 357 -39.80 2.01 -45.41
C GLY A 357 -40.80 2.60 -46.40
N ALA A 358 -40.79 3.92 -46.61
CA ALA A 358 -41.64 4.59 -47.56
C ALA A 358 -41.25 4.36 -49.04
N ALA A 359 -39.98 4.09 -49.31
CA ALA A 359 -39.46 3.80 -50.65
C ALA A 359 -39.77 2.37 -51.16
N ARG A 360 -40.01 1.41 -50.23
CA ARG A 360 -40.31 0.01 -50.57
C ARG A 360 -41.79 -0.30 -50.83
N THR A 361 -42.71 0.54 -50.38
CA THR A 361 -44.17 0.35 -50.58
C THR A 361 -44.68 0.84 -51.95
N ALA A 362 -43.83 1.45 -52.79
CA ALA A 362 -44.21 1.97 -54.10
C ALA A 362 -43.85 1.04 -55.30
N ALA A 363 -43.27 -0.15 -55.07
CA ALA A 363 -42.69 -0.98 -56.13
C ALA A 363 -43.26 -2.41 -56.26
N ASP A 364 -44.30 -2.80 -55.52
CA ASP A 364 -44.86 -4.16 -55.75
C ASP A 364 -46.40 -4.19 -55.73
N GLY A 365 -46.93 -3.96 -56.83
CA GLY A 365 -48.34 -4.12 -57.15
C GLY A 365 -48.51 -4.85 -58.50
N SER A 366 -48.42 -6.17 -58.52
CA SER A 366 -49.04 -6.97 -59.59
C SER A 366 -48.95 -8.46 -59.29
N ALA A 367 -50.18 -9.05 -59.11
CA ALA A 367 -50.65 -10.38 -59.48
C ALA A 367 -49.89 -11.67 -59.07
N HIS A 368 -50.46 -12.53 -58.28
CA HIS A 368 -51.24 -13.75 -58.67
C HIS A 368 -51.51 -14.64 -57.46
N ALA A 369 -52.74 -15.10 -57.28
CA ALA A 369 -53.13 -16.19 -56.38
C ALA A 369 -53.40 -17.45 -57.24
N PRO A 370 -53.84 -18.60 -56.69
CA PRO A 370 -53.40 -19.40 -55.51
C PRO A 370 -53.16 -20.90 -55.86
N ALA A 371 -52.66 -21.75 -54.95
CA ALA A 371 -53.04 -23.20 -54.77
C ALA A 371 -52.20 -23.82 -53.65
N ASP A 372 -52.86 -24.18 -52.58
CA ASP A 372 -53.27 -25.53 -52.12
C ASP A 372 -52.15 -26.51 -51.61
N GLY A 373 -52.37 -27.07 -50.47
CA GLY A 373 -51.98 -28.44 -50.17
C GLY A 373 -51.16 -28.77 -48.89
N SER A 374 -51.92 -29.09 -47.82
CA SER A 374 -51.67 -30.22 -46.85
C SER A 374 -50.40 -30.30 -46.03
N ALA A 375 -50.50 -30.17 -44.76
CA ALA A 375 -50.77 -31.17 -43.71
C ALA A 375 -49.61 -32.03 -43.24
N ARG A 376 -49.57 -32.11 -41.92
CA ARG A 376 -48.94 -33.15 -41.02
C ARG A 376 -47.49 -32.90 -40.59
N GLU A 377 -47.07 -33.10 -39.40
CA GLU A 377 -47.50 -33.68 -38.13
C GLU A 377 -46.29 -33.58 -37.17
N ARG A 378 -46.57 -33.28 -35.93
CA ARG A 378 -45.62 -33.48 -34.80
C ARG A 378 -45.46 -35.00 -34.51
N PRO A 379 -44.45 -35.50 -33.81
CA PRO A 379 -44.40 -35.33 -32.35
C PRO A 379 -42.99 -35.19 -31.68
N ALA A 380 -42.96 -34.67 -30.49
CA ALA A 380 -42.01 -34.95 -29.43
C ALA A 380 -42.45 -36.27 -28.72
N PRO A 381 -41.79 -36.78 -27.67
CA PRO A 381 -40.60 -36.40 -26.91
C PRO A 381 -39.71 -37.59 -26.48
N GLY A 382 -38.68 -37.35 -25.63
CA GLY A 382 -38.25 -38.32 -24.63
C GLY A 382 -36.80 -38.77 -24.71
N SER A 383 -36.04 -38.48 -23.76
CA SER A 383 -35.39 -39.07 -22.63
C SER A 383 -34.18 -38.28 -22.22
#